data_7861924642e2b989b9403d08a574fd3d
#
_entry.id   7861924642e2b989b9403d08a574fd3d
#
_cell.length_a   1.000
_cell.length_b   1.000
_cell.length_c   1.000
_cell.angle_alpha   90.00
_cell.angle_beta   90.00
_cell.angle_gamma   90.00
#
_symmetry.space_group_name_H-M   'P 1'
#
loop_
_entity.id
_entity.type
_entity.pdbx_description
1 polymer ?
#
loop_
_entity_poly.entity_id
_entity_poly.type
_entity_poly.pdbx_seq_one_letter_code
_entity_poly.pdbx_strand_id
1 'polypeptide(L)'
;PWEQQRAKLLDPAFKAQLLSEPNDYSQAPKDILGVVMVISQGWALQYEMDPDFDYEPGPEASVNARAAAAGVSPQEYAYDLLCRDEGKGFIYLPILNYAEGNLDFLHPLQHADDTVNSLSDGGAHCGTICDAATHTLMLEHWVTSRKRGARISLEQAIKRQCRDTALLYGLEDRGVIAPGYLADLNVIDMESLKLGKPWLAFDLPAGGKRLLQKATGYVATIKNGVVTFRNGQWTGETPGGLIRGPQRAELREAA
;
A
#
# COMPACT_ATOMS: atom_id res chain seq x y z
N PRO A 1 4.93 13.96 26.19
CA PRO A 1 3.68 13.21 26.01
C PRO A 1 2.90 13.74 24.81
N TRP A 2 2.20 12.88 24.09
CA TRP A 2 1.43 13.25 22.89
C TRP A 2 0.43 14.38 23.14
N GLU A 3 -0.28 14.35 24.25
CA GLU A 3 -1.26 15.38 24.61
C GLU A 3 -0.66 16.80 24.66
N GLN A 4 0.55 16.95 25.18
CA GLN A 4 1.25 18.25 25.21
C GLN A 4 1.68 18.68 23.80
N GLN A 5 2.16 17.77 22.98
CA GLN A 5 2.52 18.06 21.59
C GLN A 5 1.27 18.46 20.80
N ARG A 6 0.18 17.71 20.95
CA ARG A 6 -1.11 18.01 20.33
C ARG A 6 -1.64 19.39 20.72
N ALA A 7 -1.65 19.70 22.02
CA ALA A 7 -2.06 21.03 22.49
C ALA A 7 -1.27 22.16 21.84
N LYS A 8 0.06 21.96 21.69
CA LYS A 8 0.92 22.91 21.00
C LYS A 8 0.61 23.02 19.50
N LEU A 9 0.38 21.89 18.83
CA LEU A 9 0.02 21.86 17.40
C LEU A 9 -1.37 22.50 17.14
N LEU A 10 -2.27 22.50 18.09
CA LEU A 10 -3.59 23.13 17.96
C LEU A 10 -3.58 24.61 18.36
N ASP A 11 -2.47 25.15 18.89
CA ASP A 11 -2.33 26.56 19.21
C ASP A 11 -2.20 27.40 17.93
N PRO A 12 -3.12 28.35 17.66
CA PRO A 12 -3.07 29.20 16.48
C PRO A 12 -1.79 30.03 16.37
N ALA A 13 -1.22 30.46 17.47
CA ALA A 13 0.02 31.24 17.48
C ALA A 13 1.21 30.37 17.05
N PHE A 14 1.28 29.12 17.54
CA PHE A 14 2.28 28.18 17.12
C PHE A 14 2.13 27.78 15.65
N LYS A 15 0.88 27.53 15.18
CA LYS A 15 0.59 27.29 13.75
C LYS A 15 1.11 28.44 12.88
N ALA A 16 0.77 29.68 13.24
CA ALA A 16 1.19 30.88 12.49
C ALA A 16 2.71 31.02 12.46
N GLN A 17 3.38 30.79 13.60
CA GLN A 17 4.84 30.80 13.68
C GLN A 17 5.42 29.73 12.74
N LEU A 18 5.00 28.47 12.84
CA LEU A 18 5.51 27.37 12.05
C LEU A 18 5.35 27.61 10.55
N LEU A 19 4.19 28.10 10.13
CA LEU A 19 3.89 28.39 8.73
C LEU A 19 4.66 29.59 8.16
N SER A 20 5.19 30.47 9.03
CA SER A 20 6.02 31.61 8.63
C SER A 20 7.50 31.27 8.48
N GLU A 21 7.94 30.11 9.02
CA GLU A 21 9.34 29.70 8.96
C GLU A 21 9.68 29.19 7.55
N PRO A 22 10.83 29.63 6.97
CA PRO A 22 11.27 29.10 5.69
C PRO A 22 11.73 27.65 5.84
N ASN A 23 11.55 26.85 4.79
CA ASN A 23 12.10 25.50 4.76
C ASN A 23 13.64 25.55 4.80
N ASP A 24 14.26 24.91 5.77
CA ASP A 24 15.71 24.75 5.88
C ASP A 24 16.13 23.32 5.47
N TYR A 25 16.73 23.21 4.31
CA TYR A 25 17.27 21.95 3.78
C TYR A 25 18.76 21.75 4.05
N SER A 26 19.41 22.64 4.79
CA SER A 26 20.86 22.61 5.01
C SER A 26 21.34 21.33 5.68
N GLN A 27 20.49 20.70 6.48
CA GLN A 27 20.78 19.45 7.18
C GLN A 27 20.29 18.19 6.43
N ALA A 28 19.60 18.35 5.30
CA ALA A 28 19.14 17.19 4.53
C ALA A 28 20.32 16.49 3.84
N PRO A 29 20.45 15.15 3.95
CA PRO A 29 21.46 14.40 3.20
C PRO A 29 21.29 14.66 1.70
N LYS A 30 22.40 14.90 1.00
CA LYS A 30 22.39 15.30 -0.42
C LYS A 30 21.81 14.24 -1.34
N ASP A 31 21.97 12.98 -1.02
CA ASP A 31 21.47 11.83 -1.76
C ASP A 31 19.94 11.67 -1.71
N ILE A 32 19.30 12.19 -0.66
CA ILE A 32 17.83 12.16 -0.52
C ILE A 32 17.17 13.54 -0.61
N LEU A 33 17.95 14.60 -0.89
CA LEU A 33 17.42 15.97 -0.92
C LEU A 33 16.25 16.12 -1.89
N GLY A 34 16.31 15.50 -3.06
CA GLY A 34 15.20 15.50 -4.03
C GLY A 34 13.91 14.91 -3.46
N VAL A 35 14.00 13.81 -2.73
CA VAL A 35 12.85 13.18 -2.06
C VAL A 35 12.30 14.09 -0.97
N VAL A 36 13.17 14.70 -0.16
CA VAL A 36 12.77 15.64 0.89
C VAL A 36 12.02 16.84 0.29
N MET A 37 12.50 17.39 -0.83
CA MET A 37 11.83 18.49 -1.52
C MET A 37 10.47 18.08 -2.09
N VAL A 38 10.34 16.89 -2.68
CA VAL A 38 9.04 16.36 -3.15
C VAL A 38 8.06 16.22 -1.99
N ILE A 39 8.49 15.69 -0.85
CA ILE A 39 7.64 15.54 0.34
C ILE A 39 7.23 16.91 0.90
N SER A 40 8.11 17.90 0.91
CA SER A 40 7.84 19.20 1.55
C SER A 40 7.21 20.26 0.64
N GLN A 41 7.24 20.07 -0.69
CA GLN A 41 6.76 21.06 -1.66
C GLN A 41 5.94 20.46 -2.80
N GLY A 42 5.88 19.14 -2.94
CA GLY A 42 5.19 18.45 -4.02
C GLY A 42 3.67 18.38 -3.86
N TRP A 43 3.04 19.47 -3.44
CA TRP A 43 1.61 19.53 -3.09
C TRP A 43 0.64 19.15 -4.22
N ALA A 44 1.12 19.21 -5.47
CA ALA A 44 0.35 18.79 -6.64
C ALA A 44 0.25 17.25 -6.78
N LEU A 45 1.16 16.51 -6.13
CA LEU A 45 1.20 15.04 -6.11
C LEU A 45 0.95 14.46 -4.72
N GLN A 46 0.46 15.27 -3.81
CA GLN A 46 0.06 14.86 -2.46
C GLN A 46 -1.45 14.94 -2.33
N TYR A 47 -2.05 13.94 -1.69
CA TYR A 47 -3.49 13.77 -1.65
C TYR A 47 -3.96 13.47 -0.23
N GLU A 48 -5.12 14.03 0.13
CA GLU A 48 -5.78 13.68 1.39
C GLU A 48 -6.29 12.24 1.32
N MET A 49 -6.01 11.44 2.34
CA MET A 49 -6.48 10.06 2.40
C MET A 49 -7.80 9.99 3.19
N ASP A 50 -8.90 10.15 2.48
CA ASP A 50 -10.27 9.99 2.98
C ASP A 50 -10.64 8.51 3.17
N PRO A 51 -11.74 8.16 3.87
CA PRO A 51 -12.18 6.78 4.03
C PRO A 51 -12.45 6.04 2.71
N ASP A 52 -12.93 6.74 1.68
CA ASP A 52 -13.19 6.20 0.33
C ASP A 52 -12.10 6.60 -0.66
N PHE A 53 -10.86 6.58 -0.19
CA PHE A 53 -9.70 7.03 -0.93
C PHE A 53 -9.46 6.21 -2.21
N ASP A 54 -9.22 6.91 -3.32
CA ASP A 54 -8.78 6.33 -4.59
C ASP A 54 -7.24 6.38 -4.67
N TYR A 55 -6.58 5.23 -4.88
CA TYR A 55 -5.13 5.16 -5.03
C TYR A 55 -4.63 5.71 -6.38
N GLU A 56 -5.54 6.11 -7.26
CA GLU A 56 -5.25 6.84 -8.49
C GLU A 56 -6.06 8.16 -8.54
N PRO A 57 -5.85 9.08 -7.54
CA PRO A 57 -6.63 10.30 -7.44
C PRO A 57 -6.31 11.26 -8.59
N GLY A 58 -7.31 12.02 -9.04
CA GLY A 58 -7.12 13.07 -10.03
C GLY A 58 -6.44 14.31 -9.47
N PRO A 59 -5.91 15.19 -10.33
CA PRO A 59 -5.22 16.41 -9.91
C PRO A 59 -6.09 17.35 -9.07
N GLU A 60 -7.41 17.30 -9.25
CA GLU A 60 -8.40 18.07 -8.47
C GLU A 60 -8.46 17.65 -6.99
N ALA A 61 -8.04 16.43 -6.68
CA ALA A 61 -7.99 15.89 -5.31
C ALA A 61 -6.66 16.23 -4.60
N SER A 62 -5.70 16.85 -5.30
CA SER A 62 -4.41 17.19 -4.71
C SER A 62 -4.53 18.20 -3.57
N VAL A 63 -3.58 18.17 -2.64
CA VAL A 63 -3.46 19.17 -1.57
C VAL A 63 -3.44 20.58 -2.15
N ASN A 64 -2.73 20.78 -3.27
CA ASN A 64 -2.67 22.07 -3.95
C ASN A 64 -4.04 22.55 -4.44
N ALA A 65 -4.81 21.67 -5.09
CA ALA A 65 -6.14 22.04 -5.60
C ALA A 65 -7.15 22.28 -4.46
N ARG A 66 -7.12 21.43 -3.43
CA ARG A 66 -8.00 21.57 -2.25
C ARG A 66 -7.66 22.82 -1.44
N ALA A 67 -6.39 23.16 -1.27
CA ALA A 67 -5.95 24.39 -0.61
C ALA A 67 -6.44 25.62 -1.37
N ALA A 68 -6.29 25.64 -2.69
CA ALA A 68 -6.78 26.73 -3.53
C ALA A 68 -8.31 26.89 -3.41
N ALA A 69 -9.06 25.81 -3.42
CA ALA A 69 -10.52 25.84 -3.21
C ALA A 69 -10.92 26.34 -1.81
N ALA A 70 -10.10 26.07 -0.79
CA ALA A 70 -10.32 26.55 0.58
C ALA A 70 -9.80 27.99 0.80
N GLY A 71 -9.08 28.59 -0.15
CA GLY A 71 -8.52 29.94 -0.03
C GLY A 71 -7.35 30.04 0.96
N VAL A 72 -6.61 28.93 1.17
CA VAL A 72 -5.45 28.86 2.07
C VAL A 72 -4.20 28.38 1.31
N SER A 73 -3.02 28.46 1.94
CA SER A 73 -1.80 27.91 1.36
C SER A 73 -1.81 26.37 1.42
N PRO A 74 -1.10 25.67 0.52
CA PRO A 74 -0.96 24.22 0.58
C PRO A 74 -0.36 23.74 1.89
N GLN A 75 0.59 24.47 2.46
CA GLN A 75 1.21 24.19 3.74
C GLN A 75 0.19 24.28 4.89
N GLU A 76 -0.64 25.32 4.87
CA GLU A 76 -1.70 25.48 5.87
C GLU A 76 -2.74 24.35 5.77
N TYR A 77 -3.18 24.03 4.56
CA TYR A 77 -4.12 22.93 4.32
C TYR A 77 -3.55 21.60 4.84
N ALA A 78 -2.30 21.29 4.50
CA ALA A 78 -1.62 20.07 4.93
C ALA A 78 -1.46 20.02 6.45
N TYR A 79 -1.13 21.16 7.09
CA TYR A 79 -1.05 21.26 8.54
C TYR A 79 -2.39 20.90 9.20
N ASP A 80 -3.46 21.55 8.77
CA ASP A 80 -4.80 21.32 9.31
C ASP A 80 -5.27 19.88 9.08
N LEU A 81 -4.99 19.33 7.89
CA LEU A 81 -5.29 17.95 7.55
C LEU A 81 -4.59 16.96 8.49
N LEU A 82 -3.29 17.12 8.72
CA LEU A 82 -2.52 16.24 9.60
C LEU A 82 -2.94 16.36 11.08
N CYS A 83 -3.46 17.52 11.50
CA CYS A 83 -3.95 17.75 12.85
C CYS A 83 -5.40 17.26 13.09
N ARG A 84 -6.15 16.87 12.03
CA ARG A 84 -7.51 16.35 12.15
C ARG A 84 -7.55 15.05 12.96
N ASP A 85 -8.71 14.75 13.52
CA ASP A 85 -8.98 13.49 14.21
C ASP A 85 -7.89 13.13 15.23
N GLU A 86 -7.49 14.11 16.02
CA GLU A 86 -6.43 13.94 17.02
C GLU A 86 -5.04 13.62 16.43
N GLY A 87 -4.73 14.15 15.25
CA GLY A 87 -3.48 13.89 14.55
C GLY A 87 -3.45 12.55 13.81
N LYS A 88 -4.62 12.05 13.42
CA LYS A 88 -4.79 10.82 12.63
C LYS A 88 -5.01 11.10 11.12
N GLY A 89 -4.85 12.35 10.68
CA GLY A 89 -4.87 12.68 9.28
C GLY A 89 -3.70 12.07 8.53
N PHE A 90 -3.92 11.65 7.28
CA PHE A 90 -2.89 11.10 6.41
C PHE A 90 -2.84 11.85 5.09
N ILE A 91 -1.62 12.06 4.61
CA ILE A 91 -1.34 12.49 3.24
C ILE A 91 -0.76 11.29 2.49
N TYR A 92 -1.38 10.96 1.38
CA TYR A 92 -0.85 9.99 0.42
C TYR A 92 0.08 10.68 -0.55
N LEU A 93 1.27 10.12 -0.73
CA LEU A 93 2.25 10.57 -1.70
C LEU A 93 2.71 9.36 -2.54
N PRO A 94 2.23 9.22 -3.79
CA PRO A 94 2.76 8.23 -4.72
C PRO A 94 4.13 8.70 -5.22
N ILE A 95 5.20 8.25 -4.56
CA ILE A 95 6.58 8.71 -4.86
C ILE A 95 7.05 8.20 -6.22
N LEU A 96 6.66 6.97 -6.59
CA LEU A 96 7.09 6.31 -7.82
C LEU A 96 5.87 5.98 -8.69
N ASN A 97 6.10 5.90 -9.99
CA ASN A 97 5.13 5.46 -10.99
C ASN A 97 3.88 6.33 -11.13
N TYR A 98 3.94 7.59 -10.69
CA TYR A 98 2.79 8.52 -10.72
C TYR A 98 3.15 9.92 -11.22
N ALA A 99 4.28 10.08 -11.92
CA ALA A 99 4.77 11.39 -12.35
C ALA A 99 3.79 12.14 -13.27
N GLU A 100 2.98 11.40 -14.05
CA GLU A 100 1.96 11.96 -14.94
C GLU A 100 0.57 12.06 -14.28
N GLY A 101 0.48 11.82 -12.98
CA GLY A 101 -0.77 11.85 -12.22
C GLY A 101 -1.75 10.73 -12.59
N ASN A 102 -1.25 9.61 -13.12
CA ASN A 102 -1.99 8.39 -13.43
C ASN A 102 -1.06 7.17 -13.41
N LEU A 103 -1.64 5.97 -13.53
CA LEU A 103 -0.92 4.70 -13.56
C LEU A 103 -0.88 4.06 -14.96
N ASP A 104 -1.23 4.79 -16.02
CA ASP A 104 -1.39 4.23 -17.38
C ASP A 104 -0.11 3.60 -17.90
N PHE A 105 1.05 4.16 -17.57
CA PHE A 105 2.32 3.63 -17.99
C PHE A 105 2.60 2.22 -17.43
N LEU A 106 2.01 1.85 -16.29
CA LEU A 106 2.14 0.52 -15.70
C LEU A 106 1.28 -0.53 -16.41
N HIS A 107 0.21 -0.11 -17.11
CA HIS A 107 -0.71 -1.06 -17.75
C HIS A 107 -0.01 -1.98 -18.76
N PRO A 108 0.81 -1.51 -19.72
CA PRO A 108 1.54 -2.39 -20.62
C PRO A 108 2.53 -3.30 -19.90
N LEU A 109 3.15 -2.86 -18.80
CA LEU A 109 4.07 -3.68 -18.01
C LEU A 109 3.35 -4.87 -17.34
N GLN A 110 2.05 -4.73 -17.04
CA GLN A 110 1.24 -5.84 -16.52
C GLN A 110 1.00 -6.95 -17.55
N HIS A 111 1.27 -6.70 -18.83
CA HIS A 111 1.12 -7.66 -19.93
C HIS A 111 2.46 -8.12 -20.54
N ALA A 112 3.55 -7.47 -20.18
CA ALA A 112 4.86 -7.79 -20.72
C ALA A 112 5.42 -9.11 -20.15
N ASP A 113 5.98 -9.95 -20.99
CA ASP A 113 6.48 -11.28 -20.61
C ASP A 113 7.81 -11.21 -19.82
N ASP A 114 8.55 -10.10 -19.94
CA ASP A 114 9.86 -9.86 -19.32
C ASP A 114 9.75 -9.11 -17.98
N THR A 115 8.55 -8.91 -17.48
CA THR A 115 8.30 -8.28 -16.17
C THR A 115 7.54 -9.21 -15.24
N VAL A 116 7.68 -9.01 -13.94
CA VAL A 116 6.86 -9.66 -12.90
C VAL A 116 6.43 -8.63 -11.86
N ASN A 117 5.34 -8.92 -11.18
CA ASN A 117 4.94 -8.11 -10.03
C ASN A 117 5.87 -8.38 -8.86
N SER A 118 6.31 -7.32 -8.22
CA SER A 118 7.12 -7.43 -7.01
C SER A 118 6.64 -6.42 -5.97
N LEU A 119 7.30 -6.45 -4.83
CA LEU A 119 7.10 -5.61 -3.67
C LEU A 119 5.77 -5.86 -2.96
N SER A 120 5.85 -6.49 -1.82
CA SER A 120 4.96 -6.29 -0.69
C SER A 120 5.83 -6.32 0.56
N ASP A 121 6.86 -5.48 0.50
CA ASP A 121 7.81 -5.32 1.59
C ASP A 121 7.13 -4.58 2.74
N GLY A 122 6.52 -5.34 3.63
CA GLY A 122 5.88 -4.82 4.82
C GLY A 122 6.85 -4.40 5.93
N GLY A 123 8.17 -4.45 5.69
CA GLY A 123 9.18 -4.29 6.73
C GLY A 123 10.00 -3.01 6.69
N ALA A 124 10.26 -2.45 5.50
CA ALA A 124 11.09 -1.26 5.35
C ALA A 124 10.29 0.03 5.59
N HIS A 125 10.88 0.97 6.33
CA HIS A 125 10.29 2.29 6.59
C HIS A 125 8.83 2.24 7.06
N CYS A 126 8.47 1.22 7.83
CA CYS A 126 7.10 0.89 8.19
C CYS A 126 6.34 1.99 8.96
N GLY A 127 7.00 3.04 9.41
CA GLY A 127 6.37 4.24 9.97
C GLY A 127 5.84 5.23 8.94
N THR A 128 6.16 5.05 7.64
CA THR A 128 5.78 5.96 6.55
C THR A 128 5.35 5.23 5.28
N ILE A 129 5.77 3.97 5.07
CA ILE A 129 5.45 3.15 3.90
C ILE A 129 4.52 2.01 4.33
N CYS A 130 3.47 1.78 3.53
CA CYS A 130 2.48 0.72 3.77
C CYS A 130 2.23 -0.08 2.49
N ASP A 131 3.23 -0.87 2.08
CA ASP A 131 3.21 -1.65 0.84
C ASP A 131 2.73 -3.10 1.01
N ALA A 132 2.56 -3.58 2.25
CA ALA A 132 2.12 -4.96 2.53
C ALA A 132 0.77 -5.32 1.89
N ALA A 133 -0.05 -4.32 1.55
CA ALA A 133 -1.38 -4.49 0.97
C ALA A 133 -1.41 -4.46 -0.57
N THR A 134 -0.27 -4.37 -1.25
CA THR A 134 -0.18 -4.23 -2.73
C THR A 134 -0.85 -5.36 -3.49
N HIS A 135 -0.84 -6.58 -2.96
CA HIS A 135 -1.56 -7.73 -3.57
C HIS A 135 -3.07 -7.49 -3.62
N THR A 136 -3.65 -6.97 -2.53
CA THR A 136 -5.07 -6.63 -2.49
C THR A 136 -5.37 -5.45 -3.41
N LEU A 137 -4.50 -4.42 -3.43
CA LEU A 137 -4.63 -3.28 -4.33
C LEU A 137 -4.64 -3.73 -5.80
N MET A 138 -3.83 -4.72 -6.17
CA MET A 138 -3.85 -5.27 -7.53
C MET A 138 -5.23 -5.82 -7.89
N LEU A 139 -5.87 -6.57 -7.01
CA LEU A 139 -7.18 -7.15 -7.26
C LEU A 139 -8.32 -6.11 -7.17
N GLU A 140 -8.29 -5.27 -6.13
CA GLU A 140 -9.33 -4.27 -5.95
C GLU A 140 -9.22 -3.15 -6.98
N HIS A 141 -8.06 -2.50 -7.09
CA HIS A 141 -7.91 -1.33 -7.97
C HIS A 141 -7.81 -1.75 -9.45
N TRP A 142 -6.80 -2.52 -9.81
CA TRP A 142 -6.53 -2.83 -11.22
C TRP A 142 -7.59 -3.70 -11.88
N VAL A 143 -8.26 -4.60 -11.15
CA VAL A 143 -9.30 -5.48 -11.72
C VAL A 143 -10.69 -4.85 -11.60
N THR A 144 -11.02 -4.25 -10.43
CA THR A 144 -12.42 -3.90 -10.13
C THR A 144 -12.70 -2.41 -10.14
N SER A 145 -11.96 -1.59 -9.38
CA SER A 145 -12.37 -0.23 -9.05
C SER A 145 -11.72 0.87 -9.88
N ARG A 146 -10.66 0.58 -10.63
CA ARG A 146 -9.94 1.58 -11.44
C ARG A 146 -10.89 2.34 -12.37
N LYS A 147 -10.85 3.68 -12.28
CA LYS A 147 -11.75 4.58 -13.06
C LYS A 147 -11.00 5.37 -14.14
N ARG A 148 -9.70 5.58 -13.97
CA ARG A 148 -8.87 6.49 -14.76
C ARG A 148 -7.91 5.77 -15.70
N GLY A 149 -8.34 4.76 -16.41
CA GLY A 149 -7.55 4.03 -17.38
C GLY A 149 -7.99 2.59 -17.57
N ALA A 150 -7.25 1.84 -18.36
CA ALA A 150 -7.57 0.45 -18.64
C ALA A 150 -7.38 -0.44 -17.40
N ARG A 151 -8.29 -1.38 -17.21
CA ARG A 151 -8.19 -2.44 -16.20
C ARG A 151 -7.50 -3.66 -16.78
N ILE A 152 -7.06 -4.56 -15.91
CA ILE A 152 -6.60 -5.88 -16.29
C ILE A 152 -7.66 -6.92 -15.91
N SER A 153 -7.64 -8.09 -16.57
CA SER A 153 -8.56 -9.17 -16.19
C SER A 153 -8.15 -9.81 -14.87
N LEU A 154 -9.10 -10.45 -14.19
CA LEU A 154 -8.81 -11.17 -12.95
C LEU A 154 -7.79 -12.29 -13.19
N GLU A 155 -7.93 -13.01 -14.31
CA GLU A 155 -7.03 -14.09 -14.69
C GLU A 155 -5.61 -13.57 -14.88
N GLN A 156 -5.44 -12.42 -15.53
CA GLN A 156 -4.14 -11.79 -15.71
C GLN A 156 -3.54 -11.38 -14.37
N ALA A 157 -4.32 -10.75 -13.49
CA ALA A 157 -3.85 -10.35 -12.16
C ALA A 157 -3.39 -11.55 -11.34
N ILE A 158 -4.18 -12.63 -11.30
CA ILE A 158 -3.84 -13.86 -10.57
C ILE A 158 -2.63 -14.54 -11.18
N LYS A 159 -2.55 -14.66 -12.51
CA LYS A 159 -1.37 -15.21 -13.19
C LYS A 159 -0.10 -14.46 -12.77
N ARG A 160 -0.13 -13.14 -12.82
CA ARG A 160 1.02 -12.28 -12.47
C ARG A 160 1.43 -12.40 -11.00
N GLN A 161 0.47 -12.45 -10.09
CA GLN A 161 0.76 -12.55 -8.65
C GLN A 161 1.17 -13.96 -8.21
N CYS A 162 0.73 -15.00 -8.90
CA CYS A 162 0.92 -16.38 -8.47
C CYS A 162 1.91 -17.13 -9.37
N ARG A 163 1.51 -17.41 -10.62
CA ARG A 163 2.28 -18.29 -11.50
C ARG A 163 3.60 -17.69 -11.97
N ASP A 164 3.55 -16.44 -12.45
CA ASP A 164 4.74 -15.80 -13.04
C ASP A 164 5.82 -15.56 -11.98
N THR A 165 5.44 -15.09 -10.80
CA THR A 165 6.36 -14.89 -9.68
C THR A 165 6.90 -16.20 -9.12
N ALA A 166 6.05 -17.24 -9.01
CA ALA A 166 6.51 -18.58 -8.58
C ALA A 166 7.58 -19.13 -9.52
N LEU A 167 7.35 -19.05 -10.83
CA LEU A 167 8.31 -19.52 -11.85
C LEU A 167 9.63 -18.74 -11.81
N LEU A 168 9.58 -17.42 -11.63
CA LEU A 168 10.79 -16.59 -11.51
C LEU A 168 11.70 -17.05 -10.36
N TYR A 169 11.11 -17.46 -9.24
CA TYR A 169 11.84 -17.97 -8.09
C TYR A 169 12.11 -19.47 -8.14
N GLY A 170 11.78 -20.17 -9.24
CA GLY A 170 11.95 -21.61 -9.39
C GLY A 170 11.02 -22.43 -8.48
N LEU A 171 9.88 -21.87 -8.09
CA LEU A 171 8.87 -22.54 -7.25
C LEU A 171 7.80 -23.18 -8.16
N GLU A 172 8.16 -24.26 -8.84
CA GLU A 172 7.32 -24.91 -9.85
C GLU A 172 6.18 -25.76 -9.23
N ASP A 173 6.20 -25.95 -7.91
CA ASP A 173 5.23 -26.73 -7.14
C ASP A 173 4.02 -25.92 -6.65
N ARG A 174 3.91 -24.64 -7.01
CA ARG A 174 2.85 -23.72 -6.58
C ARG A 174 2.48 -22.69 -7.65
N GLY A 175 1.53 -21.79 -7.34
CA GLY A 175 1.08 -20.73 -8.24
C GLY A 175 0.02 -21.18 -9.25
N VAL A 176 -0.41 -22.44 -9.22
CA VAL A 176 -1.50 -23.01 -10.03
C VAL A 176 -2.31 -23.98 -9.18
N ILE A 177 -3.59 -24.14 -9.48
CA ILE A 177 -4.44 -25.17 -8.91
C ILE A 177 -4.40 -26.37 -9.85
N ALA A 178 -3.57 -27.36 -9.54
CA ALA A 178 -3.43 -28.59 -10.32
C ALA A 178 -3.02 -29.77 -9.43
N PRO A 179 -3.30 -31.03 -9.83
CA PRO A 179 -2.82 -32.21 -9.11
C PRO A 179 -1.30 -32.19 -8.98
N GLY A 180 -0.78 -32.55 -7.81
CA GLY A 180 0.65 -32.54 -7.51
C GLY A 180 1.24 -31.21 -7.05
N TYR A 181 0.45 -30.13 -7.10
CA TYR A 181 0.83 -28.80 -6.59
C TYR A 181 0.45 -28.62 -5.12
N LEU A 182 1.21 -27.81 -4.40
CA LEU A 182 0.91 -27.45 -3.03
C LEU A 182 -0.40 -26.64 -2.96
N ALA A 183 -1.24 -26.99 -2.00
CA ALA A 183 -2.49 -26.28 -1.74
C ALA A 183 -2.22 -25.00 -0.92
N ASP A 184 -1.55 -24.02 -1.56
CA ASP A 184 -1.35 -22.65 -1.07
C ASP A 184 -2.40 -21.77 -1.76
N LEU A 185 -3.53 -21.51 -1.07
CA LEU A 185 -4.74 -20.97 -1.69
C LEU A 185 -5.30 -19.79 -0.88
N ASN A 186 -5.90 -18.84 -1.57
CA ASN A 186 -6.80 -17.85 -0.99
C ASN A 186 -8.21 -18.06 -1.55
N VAL A 187 -9.20 -18.10 -0.66
CA VAL A 187 -10.62 -18.03 -1.01
C VAL A 187 -11.05 -16.60 -0.82
N ILE A 188 -11.41 -15.93 -1.92
CA ILE A 188 -11.67 -14.49 -1.95
C ILE A 188 -13.09 -14.26 -2.45
N ASP A 189 -13.86 -13.48 -1.69
CA ASP A 189 -15.11 -12.89 -2.14
C ASP A 189 -14.78 -11.54 -2.80
N MET A 190 -14.81 -11.53 -4.14
CA MET A 190 -14.45 -10.35 -4.94
C MET A 190 -15.44 -9.19 -4.80
N GLU A 191 -16.69 -9.46 -4.44
CA GLU A 191 -17.70 -8.41 -4.26
C GLU A 191 -17.45 -7.62 -2.96
N SER A 192 -16.96 -8.29 -1.93
CA SER A 192 -16.63 -7.68 -0.65
C SER A 192 -15.14 -7.37 -0.47
N LEU A 193 -14.32 -7.65 -1.50
CA LEU A 193 -12.88 -7.35 -1.47
C LEU A 193 -12.66 -5.84 -1.45
N LYS A 194 -12.16 -5.33 -0.34
CA LYS A 194 -11.86 -3.91 -0.17
C LYS A 194 -10.62 -3.73 0.70
N LEU A 195 -9.76 -2.82 0.26
CA LEU A 195 -8.61 -2.35 1.03
C LEU A 195 -9.06 -1.22 1.96
N GLY A 196 -8.84 -1.39 3.26
CA GLY A 196 -9.17 -0.36 4.24
C GLY A 196 -8.14 0.77 4.28
N LYS A 197 -8.47 1.86 4.98
CA LYS A 197 -7.52 2.95 5.25
C LYS A 197 -6.37 2.43 6.14
N PRO A 198 -5.11 2.81 5.87
CA PRO A 198 -4.01 2.53 6.79
C PRO A 198 -4.17 3.30 8.11
N TRP A 199 -3.58 2.77 9.17
CA TRP A 199 -3.52 3.44 10.48
C TRP A 199 -2.17 3.23 11.15
N LEU A 200 -1.81 4.13 12.06
CA LEU A 200 -0.63 3.97 12.91
C LEU A 200 -0.95 3.05 14.09
N ALA A 201 -0.16 1.99 14.24
CA ALA A 201 -0.12 1.16 15.44
C ALA A 201 1.18 1.43 16.21
N PHE A 202 1.11 1.38 17.55
CA PHE A 202 2.24 1.58 18.46
C PHE A 202 2.50 0.28 19.21
N ASP A 203 2.69 -0.81 18.48
CA ASP A 203 2.77 -2.18 18.98
C ASP A 203 4.17 -2.81 18.84
N LEU A 204 5.17 -2.02 18.41
CA LEU A 204 6.56 -2.43 18.38
C LEU A 204 7.24 -2.20 19.74
N PRO A 205 8.38 -2.88 20.03
CA PRO A 205 9.14 -2.67 21.25
C PRO A 205 9.46 -1.18 21.51
N ALA A 206 9.47 -0.79 22.78
CA ALA A 206 9.66 0.59 23.23
C ALA A 206 8.60 1.60 22.72
N GLY A 207 7.42 1.12 22.32
CA GLY A 207 6.35 1.97 21.79
C GLY A 207 6.61 2.45 20.36
N GLY A 208 7.46 1.74 19.62
CA GLY A 208 7.72 2.02 18.21
C GLY A 208 6.45 1.94 17.38
N LYS A 209 6.33 2.82 16.37
CA LYS A 209 5.16 2.92 15.51
C LYS A 209 5.37 2.20 14.17
N ARG A 210 4.28 1.69 13.61
CA ARG A 210 4.21 1.22 12.23
C ARG A 210 2.86 1.50 11.60
N LEU A 211 2.83 1.59 10.27
CA LEU A 211 1.58 1.58 9.52
C LEU A 211 1.07 0.15 9.38
N LEU A 212 -0.22 -0.02 9.59
CA LEU A 212 -0.95 -1.25 9.31
C LEU A 212 -2.11 -0.93 8.37
N GLN A 213 -2.51 -1.93 7.59
CA GLN A 213 -3.66 -1.84 6.70
C GLN A 213 -4.35 -3.20 6.63
N LYS A 214 -5.67 -3.22 6.71
CA LYS A 214 -6.48 -4.43 6.60
C LYS A 214 -7.26 -4.43 5.31
N ALA A 215 -7.58 -5.63 4.84
CA ALA A 215 -8.51 -5.86 3.75
C ALA A 215 -9.69 -6.72 4.22
N THR A 216 -10.84 -6.56 3.59
CA THR A 216 -12.00 -7.46 3.68
C THR A 216 -12.04 -8.37 2.46
N GLY A 217 -12.94 -9.35 2.42
CA GLY A 217 -13.13 -10.25 1.28
C GLY A 217 -12.30 -11.52 1.29
N TYR A 218 -11.29 -11.65 2.18
CA TYR A 218 -10.55 -12.90 2.34
C TYR A 218 -11.31 -13.85 3.26
N VAL A 219 -12.00 -14.83 2.67
CA VAL A 219 -12.79 -15.85 3.40
C VAL A 219 -11.87 -16.86 4.09
N ALA A 220 -10.84 -17.33 3.38
CA ALA A 220 -9.82 -18.21 3.95
C ALA A 220 -8.47 -18.04 3.26
N THR A 221 -7.41 -18.17 4.05
CA THR A 221 -6.03 -18.37 3.56
C THR A 221 -5.57 -19.76 3.99
N ILE A 222 -5.08 -20.52 3.04
CA ILE A 222 -4.71 -21.93 3.18
C ILE A 222 -3.25 -22.08 2.82
N LYS A 223 -2.48 -22.74 3.66
CA LYS A 223 -1.08 -23.08 3.41
C LYS A 223 -0.87 -24.58 3.55
N ASN A 224 -0.37 -25.22 2.50
CA ASN A 224 -0.21 -26.69 2.44
C ASN A 224 -1.50 -27.45 2.81
N GLY A 225 -2.66 -26.97 2.38
CA GLY A 225 -3.96 -27.56 2.70
C GLY A 225 -4.51 -27.25 4.09
N VAL A 226 -3.78 -26.52 4.94
CA VAL A 226 -4.20 -26.13 6.29
C VAL A 226 -4.68 -24.68 6.29
N VAL A 227 -5.87 -24.43 6.84
CA VAL A 227 -6.42 -23.07 6.96
C VAL A 227 -5.66 -22.31 8.04
N THR A 228 -4.91 -21.28 7.64
CA THR A 228 -4.13 -20.41 8.55
C THR A 228 -4.87 -19.14 8.96
N PHE A 229 -5.76 -18.64 8.09
CA PHE A 229 -6.67 -17.54 8.40
C PHE A 229 -8.08 -17.87 7.93
N ARG A 230 -9.08 -17.42 8.69
CA ARG A 230 -10.49 -17.48 8.35
C ARG A 230 -11.15 -16.12 8.63
N ASN A 231 -11.74 -15.51 7.61
CA ASN A 231 -12.34 -14.16 7.69
C ASN A 231 -11.39 -13.13 8.34
N GLY A 232 -10.11 -13.17 7.94
CA GLY A 232 -9.08 -12.26 8.46
C GLY A 232 -8.58 -12.57 9.88
N GLN A 233 -9.06 -13.65 10.51
CA GLN A 233 -8.61 -14.07 11.85
C GLN A 233 -7.64 -15.25 11.74
N TRP A 234 -6.49 -15.14 12.40
CA TRP A 234 -5.53 -16.23 12.48
C TRP A 234 -6.09 -17.43 13.26
N THR A 235 -5.89 -18.63 12.71
CA THR A 235 -6.41 -19.87 13.31
C THR A 235 -5.50 -20.48 14.37
N GLY A 236 -4.26 -19.99 14.48
CA GLY A 236 -3.23 -20.59 15.33
C GLY A 236 -2.31 -21.56 14.58
N GLU A 237 -2.67 -21.97 13.38
CA GLU A 237 -1.91 -22.94 12.59
C GLU A 237 -0.69 -22.29 11.90
N THR A 238 0.44 -23.01 11.89
CA THR A 238 1.71 -22.58 11.28
C THR A 238 2.35 -23.67 10.42
N PRO A 239 1.70 -24.11 9.33
CA PRO A 239 2.16 -25.25 8.50
C PRO A 239 3.28 -24.86 7.54
N GLY A 240 3.83 -23.66 7.65
CA GLY A 240 4.93 -23.18 6.82
C GLY A 240 6.25 -23.91 7.12
N GLY A 241 7.11 -24.00 6.11
CA GLY A 241 8.45 -24.55 6.24
C GLY A 241 9.47 -23.68 5.49
N LEU A 242 10.75 -23.80 5.84
CA LEU A 242 11.83 -23.14 5.14
C LEU A 242 12.03 -23.80 3.77
N ILE A 243 11.91 -23.00 2.71
CA ILE A 243 12.19 -23.42 1.33
C ILE A 243 13.65 -23.11 1.03
N ARG A 244 14.36 -24.12 0.50
CA ARG A 244 15.76 -23.99 0.08
C ARG A 244 15.91 -24.40 -1.38
N GLY A 245 16.24 -23.43 -2.23
CA GLY A 245 16.42 -23.63 -3.67
C GLY A 245 15.11 -23.92 -4.44
N PRO A 246 15.23 -24.26 -5.74
CA PRO A 246 14.08 -24.54 -6.60
C PRO A 246 13.23 -25.71 -6.09
N GLN A 247 11.93 -25.63 -6.33
CA GLN A 247 10.95 -26.64 -5.97
C GLN A 247 10.29 -27.18 -7.25
N ARG A 248 10.04 -28.49 -7.30
CA ARG A 248 9.34 -29.14 -8.43
C ARG A 248 8.02 -29.73 -7.96
N ALA A 249 7.00 -29.65 -8.80
CA ALA A 249 5.74 -30.33 -8.54
C ALA A 249 5.97 -31.86 -8.50
N GLU A 250 5.48 -32.51 -7.47
CA GLU A 250 5.38 -33.96 -7.43
C GLU A 250 4.17 -34.39 -8.26
N LEU A 251 4.42 -34.75 -9.52
CA LEU A 251 3.37 -35.34 -10.36
C LEU A 251 2.99 -36.68 -9.76
N ARG A 252 2.02 -36.70 -8.86
CA ARG A 252 1.36 -37.94 -8.44
C ARG A 252 0.45 -38.35 -9.58
N GLU A 253 0.71 -39.54 -10.15
CA GLU A 253 -0.27 -40.18 -11.04
C GLU A 253 -1.60 -40.24 -10.31
N ALA A 254 -2.66 -39.78 -10.97
CA ALA A 254 -4.00 -39.87 -10.43
C ALA A 254 -4.33 -41.36 -10.27
N ALA A 255 -4.56 -41.79 -9.01
CA ALA A 255 -4.98 -43.12 -8.71
C ALA A 255 -6.44 -43.35 -9.13
#